data_92cb8799fdb2b6d9d3833c32bf083821
#
_entry.id   92cb8799fdb2b6d9d3833c32bf083821
#
_cell.length_a   1.000
_cell.length_b   1.000
_cell.length_c   1.000
_cell.angle_alpha   90.00
_cell.angle_beta   90.00
_cell.angle_gamma   90.00
#
_symmetry.space_group_name_H-M   'P 1'
#
loop_
_entity.id
_entity.type
_entity.pdbx_description
1 polymer ?
#
loop_
_entity_poly.entity_id
_entity_poly.type
_entity_poly.pdbx_seq_one_letter_code
_entity_poly.pdbx_strand_id
1 'polypeptide(L)'
;MFTVNRDIPRGHEGWSLSKRLDQGIPDYIPKDNTAVGRYKVEAGSREDVEAIEEGLDQFCEPIVPEEHEYISLSKKLVDPDGKMIAAVIAGVDGENLADVDGIWVDETYRRQGLGTYLLGVIEREAKENGAYVMLSSACDWAVDFFFKNGFTARGKLEDYPKGHLAYELEKRI
;
A
#
# COMPACT_ATOMS: atom_id res chain seq x y z
N MET A 1 10.82 -7.30 -19.10
CA MET A 1 11.95 -6.57 -18.50
C MET A 1 11.44 -6.01 -17.19
N PHE A 2 12.00 -6.38 -16.05
CA PHE A 2 11.61 -5.81 -14.76
C PHE A 2 12.30 -4.45 -14.62
N THR A 3 11.53 -3.42 -14.33
CA THR A 3 12.10 -2.09 -14.05
C THR A 3 12.31 -1.99 -12.55
N VAL A 4 13.56 -1.89 -12.13
CA VAL A 4 13.93 -1.66 -10.74
C VAL A 4 14.04 -0.15 -10.55
N ASN A 5 13.20 0.43 -9.72
CA ASN A 5 13.35 1.83 -9.34
C ASN A 5 14.48 1.94 -8.30
N ARG A 6 15.56 2.66 -8.65
CA ARG A 6 16.77 2.80 -7.80
C ARG A 6 16.78 4.05 -6.92
N ASP A 7 15.74 4.84 -6.94
CA ASP A 7 15.65 6.11 -6.18
C ASP A 7 15.05 5.92 -4.77
N ILE A 8 15.38 4.81 -4.12
CA ILE A 8 15.00 4.55 -2.72
C ILE A 8 16.08 5.11 -1.81
N PRO A 9 15.74 5.92 -0.79
CA PRO A 9 16.70 6.44 0.17
C PRO A 9 17.50 5.30 0.84
N ARG A 10 18.81 5.50 1.01
CA ARG A 10 19.68 4.52 1.65
C ARG A 10 19.23 4.26 3.08
N GLY A 11 18.83 3.02 3.36
CA GLY A 11 18.44 2.55 4.69
C GLY A 11 17.26 1.57 4.70
N HIS A 12 16.40 1.60 3.69
CA HIS A 12 15.32 0.64 3.50
C HIS A 12 15.29 0.23 2.03
N GLU A 13 15.75 -0.95 1.72
CA GLU A 13 15.67 -1.52 0.38
C GLU A 13 14.30 -2.20 0.19
N GLY A 14 13.25 -1.41 -0.01
CA GLY A 14 11.98 -1.91 -0.51
C GLY A 14 12.02 -1.99 -2.05
N TRP A 15 11.53 -3.08 -2.61
CA TRP A 15 11.45 -3.29 -4.05
C TRP A 15 9.99 -3.30 -4.50
N SER A 16 9.61 -2.37 -5.38
CA SER A 16 8.37 -2.48 -6.14
C SER A 16 8.68 -3.12 -7.50
N LEU A 17 8.09 -4.27 -7.76
CA LEU A 17 8.27 -5.00 -9.01
C LEU A 17 6.99 -4.88 -9.84
N SER A 18 7.11 -4.31 -11.05
CA SER A 18 6.02 -4.26 -12.00
C SER A 18 6.45 -4.83 -13.36
N LYS A 19 5.53 -5.48 -14.05
CA LYS A 19 5.72 -5.99 -15.41
C LYS A 19 4.56 -5.55 -16.29
N ARG A 20 4.88 -4.90 -17.41
CA ARG A 20 3.88 -4.58 -18.43
C ARG A 20 3.60 -5.83 -19.26
N LEU A 21 2.38 -6.33 -19.23
CA LEU A 21 1.94 -7.52 -19.96
C LEU A 21 1.69 -7.25 -21.43
N ASP A 22 1.49 -5.98 -21.82
CA ASP A 22 1.34 -5.52 -23.19
C ASP A 22 2.62 -5.66 -24.04
N GLN A 23 3.78 -5.83 -23.41
CA GLN A 23 5.08 -6.04 -24.06
C GLN A 23 5.37 -7.52 -24.36
N GLY A 24 4.40 -8.40 -24.15
CA GLY A 24 4.53 -9.84 -24.25
C GLY A 24 5.14 -10.46 -22.98
N ILE A 25 4.78 -11.71 -22.74
CA ILE A 25 5.39 -12.52 -21.67
C ILE A 25 6.60 -13.18 -22.30
N PRO A 26 7.83 -12.89 -21.86
CA PRO A 26 8.99 -13.66 -22.33
C PRO A 26 8.75 -15.13 -22.02
N ASP A 27 9.02 -16.01 -22.96
CA ASP A 27 9.05 -17.44 -22.67
C ASP A 27 10.03 -17.67 -21.54
N TYR A 28 9.50 -17.90 -20.32
CA TYR A 28 10.33 -18.27 -19.20
C TYR A 28 10.70 -19.74 -19.34
N ILE A 29 11.88 -19.97 -19.91
CA ILE A 29 12.47 -21.30 -19.90
C ILE A 29 13.42 -21.36 -18.73
N PRO A 30 13.11 -22.11 -17.65
CA PRO A 30 14.05 -22.35 -16.56
C PRO A 30 15.34 -22.94 -17.13
N LYS A 31 16.48 -22.41 -16.74
CA LYS A 31 17.79 -22.87 -17.23
C LYS A 31 18.10 -24.33 -16.88
N ASP A 32 17.41 -24.88 -15.87
CA ASP A 32 17.46 -26.28 -15.49
C ASP A 32 16.05 -26.77 -15.14
N ASN A 33 15.48 -27.56 -16.04
CA ASN A 33 14.09 -27.99 -16.00
C ASN A 33 13.91 -29.37 -15.35
N THR A 34 14.94 -29.96 -14.80
CA THR A 34 14.89 -31.35 -14.30
C THR A 34 13.98 -31.52 -13.08
N ALA A 35 13.78 -30.46 -12.30
CA ALA A 35 12.85 -30.48 -11.14
C ALA A 35 11.41 -30.19 -11.57
N VAL A 36 11.18 -29.13 -12.36
CA VAL A 36 9.82 -28.64 -12.68
C VAL A 36 9.02 -29.64 -13.54
N GLY A 37 9.67 -30.36 -14.45
CA GLY A 37 9.02 -31.36 -15.30
C GLY A 37 8.45 -32.58 -14.57
N ARG A 38 8.69 -32.72 -13.27
CA ARG A 38 8.11 -33.75 -12.40
C ARG A 38 6.82 -33.33 -11.72
N TYR A 39 6.49 -32.05 -11.74
CA TYR A 39 5.37 -31.48 -11.04
C TYR A 39 4.28 -31.05 -12.00
N LYS A 40 3.05 -31.07 -11.51
CA LYS A 40 1.87 -30.69 -12.27
C LYS A 40 1.38 -29.33 -11.78
N VAL A 41 1.07 -28.44 -12.71
CA VAL A 41 0.44 -27.17 -12.38
C VAL A 41 -1.06 -27.38 -12.32
N GLU A 42 -1.67 -27.06 -11.23
CA GLU A 42 -3.11 -27.11 -11.00
C GLU A 42 -3.63 -25.75 -10.50
N ALA A 43 -4.94 -25.55 -10.57
CA ALA A 43 -5.55 -24.35 -10.02
C ALA A 43 -5.54 -24.45 -8.48
N GLY A 44 -5.07 -23.37 -7.81
CA GLY A 44 -5.13 -23.31 -6.35
C GLY A 44 -6.55 -23.09 -5.84
N SER A 45 -6.89 -23.76 -4.73
CA SER A 45 -8.11 -23.56 -3.96
C SER A 45 -7.92 -22.44 -2.93
N ARG A 46 -8.97 -22.13 -2.17
CA ARG A 46 -8.89 -21.22 -1.04
C ARG A 46 -7.98 -21.76 0.07
N GLU A 47 -8.11 -23.05 0.36
CA GLU A 47 -7.29 -23.72 1.35
C GLU A 47 -5.80 -23.72 0.96
N ASP A 48 -5.49 -23.80 -0.33
CA ASP A 48 -4.10 -23.67 -0.82
C ASP A 48 -3.56 -22.24 -0.60
N VAL A 49 -4.40 -21.21 -0.76
CA VAL A 49 -4.00 -19.82 -0.46
C VAL A 49 -3.69 -19.66 1.03
N GLU A 50 -4.59 -20.14 1.91
CA GLU A 50 -4.38 -20.11 3.37
C GLU A 50 -3.08 -20.84 3.77
N ALA A 51 -2.79 -22.00 3.17
CA ALA A 51 -1.54 -22.73 3.42
C ALA A 51 -0.29 -22.00 2.91
N ILE A 52 -0.41 -21.25 1.81
CA ILE A 52 0.69 -20.41 1.30
C ILE A 52 0.95 -19.24 2.25
N GLU A 53 -0.11 -18.56 2.70
CA GLU A 53 -0.01 -17.45 3.65
C GLU A 53 0.66 -17.92 4.95
N GLU A 54 0.18 -19.02 5.56
CA GLU A 54 0.80 -19.61 6.75
C GLU A 54 2.28 -19.97 6.52
N GLY A 55 2.63 -20.52 5.37
CA GLY A 55 4.01 -20.87 5.03
C GLY A 55 4.91 -19.64 4.87
N LEU A 56 4.37 -18.54 4.36
CA LEU A 56 5.09 -17.25 4.25
C LEU A 56 5.30 -16.64 5.63
N ASP A 57 4.29 -16.63 6.49
CA ASP A 57 4.37 -16.11 7.85
C ASP A 57 5.44 -16.88 8.65
N GLN A 58 5.42 -18.20 8.64
CA GLN A 58 6.45 -19.04 9.29
C GLN A 58 7.87 -18.76 8.78
N PHE A 59 8.01 -18.38 7.50
CA PHE A 59 9.30 -18.01 6.93
C PHE A 59 9.74 -16.59 7.32
N CYS A 60 8.81 -15.66 7.35
CA CYS A 60 9.08 -14.23 7.57
C CYS A 60 9.22 -13.88 9.06
N GLU A 61 8.43 -14.48 9.94
CA GLU A 61 8.40 -14.18 11.38
C GLU A 61 9.78 -14.16 12.06
N PRO A 62 10.72 -15.09 11.79
CA PRO A 62 12.06 -15.02 12.37
C PRO A 62 12.93 -13.88 11.83
N ILE A 63 12.57 -13.31 10.68
CA ILE A 63 13.31 -12.26 9.98
C ILE A 63 12.79 -10.89 10.40
N VAL A 64 11.47 -10.74 10.35
CA VAL A 64 10.75 -9.51 10.73
C VAL A 64 9.57 -9.94 11.58
N PRO A 65 9.74 -10.04 12.91
CA PRO A 65 8.65 -10.40 13.81
C PRO A 65 7.62 -9.26 13.87
N GLU A 66 6.35 -9.61 13.84
CA GLU A 66 5.27 -8.67 14.15
C GLU A 66 5.32 -8.28 15.63
N GLU A 67 5.25 -6.98 15.92
CA GLU A 67 5.26 -6.47 17.30
C GLU A 67 3.86 -6.51 17.93
N HIS A 68 2.81 -6.45 17.09
CA HIS A 68 1.40 -6.44 17.54
C HIS A 68 0.46 -6.80 16.37
N GLU A 69 -0.79 -7.10 16.69
CA GLU A 69 -1.85 -7.23 15.68
C GLU A 69 -2.17 -5.90 14.99
N TYR A 70 -2.78 -5.97 13.80
CA TYR A 70 -3.23 -4.79 13.06
C TYR A 70 -4.14 -3.88 13.90
N ILE A 71 -3.80 -2.60 13.97
CA ILE A 71 -4.55 -1.58 14.71
C ILE A 71 -5.31 -0.69 13.73
N SER A 72 -6.64 -0.77 13.72
CA SER A 72 -7.46 0.10 12.89
C SER A 72 -7.51 1.52 13.45
N LEU A 73 -7.14 2.50 12.63
CA LEU A 73 -7.20 3.93 12.93
C LEU A 73 -8.29 4.68 12.15
N SER A 74 -9.14 3.96 11.40
CA SER A 74 -10.16 4.56 10.54
C SER A 74 -11.06 5.54 11.29
N LYS A 75 -11.33 6.70 10.69
CA LYS A 75 -12.12 7.80 11.29
C LYS A 75 -13.15 8.35 10.31
N LYS A 76 -14.21 8.95 10.86
CA LYS A 76 -15.19 9.72 10.10
C LYS A 76 -15.52 11.03 10.80
N LEU A 77 -15.92 12.01 10.00
CA LEU A 77 -16.59 13.23 10.46
C LEU A 77 -18.06 13.14 10.09
N VAL A 78 -18.90 13.60 10.99
CA VAL A 78 -20.35 13.69 10.79
C VAL A 78 -20.81 15.13 10.98
N ASP A 79 -21.84 15.53 10.27
CA ASP A 79 -22.52 16.81 10.48
C ASP A 79 -23.46 16.76 11.72
N PRO A 80 -24.12 17.88 12.08
CA PRO A 80 -25.05 17.92 13.22
C PRO A 80 -26.24 16.96 13.11
N ASP A 81 -26.58 16.55 11.88
CA ASP A 81 -27.67 15.60 11.60
C ASP A 81 -27.19 14.14 11.64
N GLY A 82 -25.89 13.91 11.88
CA GLY A 82 -25.28 12.60 11.95
C GLY A 82 -24.90 12.01 10.58
N LYS A 83 -25.02 12.77 9.49
CA LYS A 83 -24.59 12.34 8.15
C LYS A 83 -23.06 12.37 8.06
N MET A 84 -22.46 11.29 7.54
CA MET A 84 -21.02 11.26 7.29
C MET A 84 -20.65 12.23 6.15
N ILE A 85 -19.73 13.16 6.43
CA ILE A 85 -19.26 14.19 5.51
C ILE A 85 -17.81 14.01 5.06
N ALA A 86 -17.02 13.27 5.84
CA ALA A 86 -15.67 12.86 5.46
C ALA A 86 -15.27 11.59 6.20
N ALA A 87 -14.38 10.80 5.64
CA ALA A 87 -13.84 9.61 6.28
C ALA A 87 -12.42 9.30 5.77
N VAL A 88 -11.67 8.54 6.59
CA VAL A 88 -10.37 7.98 6.25
C VAL A 88 -10.33 6.52 6.69
N ILE A 89 -9.79 5.66 5.85
CA ILE A 89 -9.49 4.26 6.14
C ILE A 89 -7.99 4.18 6.34
N ALA A 90 -7.57 3.77 7.53
CA ALA A 90 -6.16 3.68 7.89
C ALA A 90 -5.94 2.67 9.02
N GLY A 91 -4.71 2.21 9.17
CA GLY A 91 -4.30 1.38 10.28
C GLY A 91 -2.78 1.34 10.43
N VAL A 92 -2.33 0.66 11.48
CA VAL A 92 -0.91 0.34 11.72
C VAL A 92 -0.79 -1.19 11.72
N ASP A 93 0.12 -1.70 10.92
CA ASP A 93 0.43 -3.13 10.86
C ASP A 93 1.40 -3.57 11.97
N GLY A 94 1.63 -4.87 12.08
CA GLY A 94 2.53 -5.44 13.09
C GLY A 94 4.00 -5.06 12.93
N GLU A 95 4.39 -4.46 11.81
CA GLU A 95 5.74 -3.95 11.50
C GLU A 95 5.88 -2.44 11.79
N ASN A 96 4.87 -1.82 12.40
CA ASN A 96 4.82 -0.38 12.70
C ASN A 96 4.79 0.51 11.44
N LEU A 97 4.19 0.03 10.36
CA LEU A 97 3.87 0.81 9.17
C LEU A 97 2.42 1.29 9.27
N ALA A 98 2.17 2.55 8.98
CA ALA A 98 0.82 3.07 8.89
C ALA A 98 0.36 3.14 7.44
N ASP A 99 -0.71 2.43 7.09
CA ASP A 99 -1.33 2.50 5.77
C ASP A 99 -2.53 3.45 5.77
N VAL A 100 -2.63 4.29 4.74
CA VAL A 100 -3.80 5.10 4.43
C VAL A 100 -4.40 4.58 3.13
N ASP A 101 -5.39 3.69 3.26
CA ASP A 101 -6.03 3.01 2.13
C ASP A 101 -6.98 3.91 1.36
N GLY A 102 -7.60 4.87 2.04
CA GLY A 102 -8.53 5.79 1.40
C GLY A 102 -8.89 6.98 2.25
N ILE A 103 -9.10 8.12 1.58
CA ILE A 103 -9.64 9.33 2.18
C ILE A 103 -10.72 9.91 1.28
N TRP A 104 -11.85 10.24 1.89
CA TRP A 104 -13.00 10.77 1.18
C TRP A 104 -13.59 11.97 1.89
N VAL A 105 -14.02 12.97 1.12
CA VAL A 105 -14.78 14.13 1.60
C VAL A 105 -15.97 14.35 0.66
N ASP A 106 -17.16 14.46 1.22
CA ASP A 106 -18.39 14.79 0.49
C ASP A 106 -18.18 16.06 -0.34
N GLU A 107 -18.64 16.07 -1.57
CA GLU A 107 -18.35 17.12 -2.54
C GLU A 107 -18.70 18.52 -2.03
N THR A 108 -19.82 18.65 -1.32
CA THR A 108 -20.29 19.93 -0.77
C THR A 108 -19.44 20.46 0.39
N TYR A 109 -18.61 19.59 0.99
CA TYR A 109 -17.71 19.91 2.11
C TYR A 109 -16.23 19.95 1.71
N ARG A 110 -15.90 19.78 0.42
CA ARG A 110 -14.52 19.85 -0.07
C ARG A 110 -13.94 21.26 0.06
N ARG A 111 -12.61 21.34 0.00
CA ARG A 111 -11.83 22.60 0.05
C ARG A 111 -11.94 23.36 1.37
N GLN A 112 -12.44 22.73 2.44
CA GLN A 112 -12.55 23.27 3.80
C GLN A 112 -11.48 22.71 4.75
N GLY A 113 -10.52 21.93 4.25
CA GLY A 113 -9.43 21.36 5.07
C GLY A 113 -9.77 20.05 5.78
N LEU A 114 -10.98 19.50 5.62
CA LEU A 114 -11.43 18.31 6.37
C LEU A 114 -10.56 17.07 6.11
N GLY A 115 -10.14 16.85 4.86
CA GLY A 115 -9.24 15.75 4.52
C GLY A 115 -7.88 15.90 5.20
N THR A 116 -7.29 17.12 5.18
CA THR A 116 -6.03 17.42 5.86
C THR A 116 -6.17 17.23 7.37
N TYR A 117 -7.29 17.65 7.96
CA TYR A 117 -7.57 17.46 9.37
C TYR A 117 -7.61 15.97 9.75
N LEU A 118 -8.37 15.15 9.01
CA LEU A 118 -8.44 13.70 9.23
C LEU A 118 -7.07 13.04 9.11
N LEU A 119 -6.31 13.38 8.06
CA LEU A 119 -4.97 12.84 7.85
C LEU A 119 -4.03 13.20 9.01
N GLY A 120 -4.13 14.42 9.55
CA GLY A 120 -3.37 14.84 10.74
C GLY A 120 -3.77 14.10 12.02
N VAL A 121 -5.06 13.71 12.15
CA VAL A 121 -5.51 12.85 13.25
C VAL A 121 -4.87 11.47 13.14
N ILE A 122 -4.92 10.87 11.93
CA ILE A 122 -4.30 9.55 11.68
C ILE A 122 -2.79 9.59 11.93
N GLU A 123 -2.10 10.61 11.43
CA GLU A 123 -0.64 10.74 11.65
C GLU A 123 -0.28 10.75 13.14
N ARG A 124 -1.02 11.49 13.96
CA ARG A 124 -0.79 11.54 15.41
C ARG A 124 -1.05 10.19 16.06
N GLU A 125 -2.21 9.56 15.78
CA GLU A 125 -2.55 8.26 16.33
C GLU A 125 -1.59 7.16 15.87
N ALA A 126 -1.15 7.20 14.60
CA ALA A 126 -0.15 6.27 14.09
C ALA A 126 1.18 6.36 14.88
N LYS A 127 1.67 7.59 15.13
CA LYS A 127 2.85 7.80 15.99
C LYS A 127 2.66 7.27 17.42
N GLU A 128 1.49 7.52 17.99
CA GLU A 128 1.15 7.02 19.33
C GLU A 128 1.13 5.48 19.40
N ASN A 129 0.88 4.82 18.28
CA ASN A 129 0.92 3.36 18.14
C ASN A 129 2.24 2.85 17.53
N GLY A 130 3.31 3.64 17.55
CA GLY A 130 4.66 3.20 17.19
C GLY A 130 5.03 3.34 15.71
N ALA A 131 4.11 3.75 14.84
CA ALA A 131 4.42 3.88 13.42
C ALA A 131 5.48 4.96 13.15
N TYR A 132 6.41 4.66 12.27
CA TYR A 132 7.51 5.55 11.88
C TYR A 132 7.40 6.06 10.43
N VAL A 133 6.48 5.49 9.65
CA VAL A 133 6.19 5.88 8.27
C VAL A 133 4.72 5.68 7.97
N MET A 134 4.16 6.57 7.16
CA MET A 134 2.84 6.42 6.55
C MET A 134 3.01 6.10 5.06
N LEU A 135 2.27 5.11 4.59
CA LEU A 135 2.19 4.71 3.18
C LEU A 135 0.80 5.03 2.62
N SER A 136 0.72 5.27 1.34
CA SER A 136 -0.53 5.39 0.59
C SER A 136 -0.28 5.20 -0.90
N SER A 137 -1.34 5.09 -1.66
CA SER A 137 -1.30 5.18 -3.12
C SER A 137 -2.33 6.18 -3.63
N ALA A 138 -2.03 6.86 -4.74
CA ALA A 138 -2.95 7.81 -5.34
C ALA A 138 -2.74 7.93 -6.85
N CYS A 139 -3.84 8.11 -7.58
CA CYS A 139 -3.77 8.45 -8.98
C CYS A 139 -3.48 9.95 -9.19
N ASP A 140 -3.11 10.31 -10.43
CA ASP A 140 -2.74 11.67 -10.84
C ASP A 140 -3.78 12.75 -10.50
N TRP A 141 -5.07 12.41 -10.43
CA TRP A 141 -6.13 13.35 -10.03
C TRP A 141 -6.23 13.58 -8.50
N ALA A 142 -5.58 12.77 -7.68
CA ALA A 142 -5.64 12.84 -6.21
C ALA A 142 -4.28 13.07 -5.54
N VAL A 143 -3.16 12.81 -6.22
CA VAL A 143 -1.81 12.83 -5.64
C VAL A 143 -1.41 14.18 -5.05
N ASP A 144 -1.88 15.28 -5.63
CA ASP A 144 -1.61 16.64 -5.15
C ASP A 144 -2.08 16.88 -3.71
N PHE A 145 -3.15 16.19 -3.30
CA PHE A 145 -3.61 16.24 -1.92
C PHE A 145 -2.55 15.68 -0.96
N PHE A 146 -1.98 14.54 -1.29
CA PHE A 146 -0.94 13.90 -0.46
C PHE A 146 0.36 14.71 -0.45
N PHE A 147 0.80 15.24 -1.60
CA PHE A 147 1.98 16.10 -1.66
C PHE A 147 1.85 17.34 -0.78
N LYS A 148 0.67 17.99 -0.77
CA LYS A 148 0.38 19.13 0.12
C LYS A 148 0.37 18.77 1.59
N ASN A 149 0.18 17.49 1.92
CA ASN A 149 0.20 16.97 3.27
C ASN A 149 1.54 16.31 3.65
N GLY A 150 2.60 16.54 2.86
CA GLY A 150 3.97 16.16 3.18
C GLY A 150 4.37 14.75 2.76
N PHE A 151 3.55 14.06 1.95
CA PHE A 151 3.96 12.82 1.33
C PHE A 151 4.89 13.07 0.15
N THR A 152 5.73 12.10 -0.14
CA THR A 152 6.61 12.06 -1.31
C THR A 152 6.34 10.80 -2.11
N ALA A 153 6.52 10.85 -3.43
CA ALA A 153 6.40 9.68 -4.27
C ALA A 153 7.68 8.84 -4.20
N ARG A 154 7.55 7.57 -3.84
CA ARG A 154 8.63 6.58 -3.89
C ARG A 154 8.62 5.76 -5.18
N GLY A 155 7.51 5.80 -5.92
CA GLY A 155 7.35 5.12 -7.20
C GLY A 155 6.15 5.63 -7.98
N LYS A 156 6.09 5.28 -9.26
CA LYS A 156 4.93 5.53 -10.11
C LYS A 156 4.70 4.37 -11.07
N LEU A 157 3.43 4.12 -11.38
CA LEU A 157 2.98 3.22 -12.43
C LEU A 157 2.40 4.07 -13.56
N GLU A 158 2.91 3.86 -14.77
CA GLU A 158 2.40 4.52 -15.97
C GLU A 158 1.26 3.70 -16.57
N ASP A 159 0.26 4.39 -17.13
CA ASP A 159 -0.92 3.79 -17.76
C ASP A 159 -1.73 2.89 -16.78
N TYR A 160 -1.84 3.31 -15.53
CA TYR A 160 -2.59 2.61 -14.49
C TYR A 160 -3.35 3.60 -13.57
N PRO A 161 -4.70 3.57 -13.57
CA PRO A 161 -5.56 2.92 -14.59
C PRO A 161 -5.23 3.40 -15.99
N LYS A 162 -5.65 2.66 -17.03
CA LYS A 162 -5.30 2.97 -18.42
C LYS A 162 -5.51 4.45 -18.75
N GLY A 163 -4.45 5.11 -19.26
CA GLY A 163 -4.43 6.53 -19.56
C GLY A 163 -4.07 7.45 -18.39
N HIS A 164 -3.77 6.91 -17.21
CA HIS A 164 -3.45 7.66 -16.00
C HIS A 164 -2.13 7.22 -15.37
N LEU A 165 -1.73 7.92 -14.32
CA LEU A 165 -0.59 7.58 -13.47
C LEU A 165 -1.09 7.23 -12.08
N ALA A 166 -0.52 6.18 -11.47
CA ALA A 166 -0.65 5.91 -10.04
C ALA A 166 0.72 6.11 -9.36
N TYR A 167 0.69 6.61 -8.15
CA TYR A 167 1.87 6.92 -7.35
C TYR A 167 1.84 6.09 -6.07
N GLU A 168 2.97 5.46 -5.74
CA GLU A 168 3.25 4.93 -4.42
C GLU A 168 3.83 6.06 -3.57
N LEU A 169 3.25 6.30 -2.41
CA LEU A 169 3.52 7.47 -1.59
C LEU A 169 4.01 7.07 -0.21
N GLU A 170 4.94 7.85 0.34
CA GLU A 170 5.39 7.72 1.71
C GLU A 170 5.51 9.06 2.42
N LYS A 171 5.34 9.03 3.74
CA LYS A 171 5.64 10.14 4.64
C LYS A 171 6.29 9.61 5.91
N ARG A 172 7.51 10.03 6.20
CA ARG A 172 8.15 9.76 7.50
C ARG A 172 7.48 10.61 8.58
N ILE A 173 7.18 9.98 9.71
CA ILE A 173 6.43 10.61 10.79
C ILE A 173 7.11 10.48 12.15
#